data_44552b0b76ed736a79db712eb119d68e
#
_entry.id   44552b0b76ed736a79db712eb119d68e
#
_cell.length_a   1.000
_cell.length_b   1.000
_cell.length_c   1.000
_cell.angle_alpha   90.00
_cell.angle_beta   90.00
_cell.angle_gamma   90.00
#
_symmetry.space_group_name_H-M   'P 1'
#
loop_
_entity.id
_entity.type
_entity.pdbx_description
1 polymer ?
#
loop_
_entity_poly.entity_id
_entity_poly.type
_entity_poly.pdbx_seq_one_letter_code
_entity_poly.pdbx_strand_id
1 'polypeptide(L)'
;MTNEQIHHYQSFPICDTHFHLTRQDSLEKTIKIYKDIMEHFGYERIVLLAMHHSTKGDDPANNAKVLYCKSVINEETKYKVYAFGSPFHYYDSRDTAEGYLRQIQQMDAMGFDGIKILDGKPQTRKRLGKRLDDPIFDGFYGYAEEHGIPVKMHLGDPPSFWDKNNPKRYNYDGSYPDLPELRGEVEGILTKFPRLHLHLAHFYFLGDDLEASVQFFEKWPNVAFDLTPGGEMFVGFSKRIEEWRQFFQKYADRIYFGTDTYNMFYSDNPEDYEEGLGVGFRNNQCRRMLEWSDVFEDPYFGRLVPLNLDKDTLQKIYHDNCVKLLCEPRPVSRPLAATYASEILTRMEHKYVHTATEEQDLEEIESLKKVYDYYKCEVFEEILQKRVKQ
;
A
#
# COMPACT_ATOMS: atom_id res chain seq x y z
N MET A 1 -9.59 20.09 16.22
CA MET A 1 -8.78 19.67 17.40
C MET A 1 -7.75 20.73 17.69
N THR A 2 -7.49 21.04 18.96
CA THR A 2 -6.46 22.02 19.33
C THR A 2 -5.05 21.39 19.17
N ASN A 3 -4.03 22.20 18.96
CA ASN A 3 -2.61 21.76 18.88
C ASN A 3 -2.19 20.87 20.08
N GLU A 4 -2.84 20.97 21.24
CA GLU A 4 -2.60 20.12 22.41
C GLU A 4 -2.99 18.65 22.17
N GLN A 5 -3.99 18.37 21.34
CA GLN A 5 -4.42 16.99 21.06
C GLN A 5 -3.45 16.27 20.11
N ILE A 6 -2.78 17.00 19.23
CA ILE A 6 -1.74 16.44 18.34
C ILE A 6 -0.52 16.00 19.15
N HIS A 7 -0.14 16.74 20.20
CA HIS A 7 1.01 16.39 21.03
C HIS A 7 0.83 15.10 21.85
N HIS A 8 -0.38 14.66 22.15
CA HIS A 8 -0.65 13.39 22.84
C HIS A 8 -0.23 12.15 22.04
N TYR A 9 -0.17 12.25 20.70
CA TYR A 9 0.15 11.13 19.83
C TYR A 9 1.64 10.91 19.57
N GLN A 10 2.53 11.77 20.04
CA GLN A 10 3.97 11.74 19.68
C GLN A 10 4.83 10.77 20.47
N SER A 11 4.28 9.91 21.31
CA SER A 11 5.06 9.04 22.20
C SER A 11 5.68 7.80 21.54
N PHE A 12 5.40 7.54 20.25
CA PHE A 12 5.89 6.38 19.52
C PHE A 12 6.53 6.78 18.20
N PRO A 13 7.65 6.14 17.79
CA PRO A 13 8.03 6.14 16.40
C PRO A 13 6.95 5.41 15.60
N ILE A 14 6.56 5.94 14.45
CA ILE A 14 5.49 5.38 13.63
C ILE A 14 6.04 4.93 12.29
N CYS A 15 5.68 3.72 11.89
CA CYS A 15 5.78 3.22 10.53
C CYS A 15 4.38 3.17 9.90
N ASP A 16 4.09 4.05 8.97
CA ASP A 16 2.86 3.95 8.19
C ASP A 16 3.11 3.04 6.99
N THR A 17 2.43 1.88 6.98
CA THR A 17 2.67 0.84 5.98
C THR A 17 1.78 0.96 4.74
N HIS A 18 1.05 2.08 4.56
CA HIS A 18 0.10 2.20 3.47
C HIS A 18 -0.01 3.63 2.91
N PHE A 19 0.98 4.01 2.13
CA PHE A 19 1.02 5.26 1.37
C PHE A 19 0.94 4.99 -0.13
N HIS A 20 0.24 5.84 -0.87
CA HIS A 20 0.10 5.75 -2.31
C HIS A 20 0.63 6.99 -3.02
N LEU A 21 1.29 6.79 -4.15
CA LEU A 21 1.65 7.84 -5.08
C LEU A 21 0.60 7.91 -6.21
N THR A 22 0.06 9.10 -6.43
CA THR A 22 -0.88 9.36 -7.53
C THR A 22 -0.28 10.33 -8.55
N ARG A 23 -0.93 10.48 -9.70
CA ARG A 23 -0.46 11.29 -10.84
C ARG A 23 -0.55 12.80 -10.66
N GLN A 24 -1.22 13.30 -9.64
CA GLN A 24 -1.71 14.68 -9.59
C GLN A 24 -0.66 15.78 -9.33
N ASP A 25 0.59 15.40 -9.00
CA ASP A 25 1.64 16.35 -8.67
C ASP A 25 2.98 15.98 -9.30
N SER A 26 3.85 16.98 -9.48
CA SER A 26 5.23 16.69 -9.87
C SER A 26 5.93 15.84 -8.80
N LEU A 27 6.96 15.10 -9.21
CA LEU A 27 7.72 14.26 -8.28
C LEU A 27 8.34 15.05 -7.13
N GLU A 28 8.80 16.28 -7.40
CA GLU A 28 9.35 17.18 -6.38
C GLU A 28 8.30 17.59 -5.35
N LYS A 29 7.11 17.96 -5.83
CA LYS A 29 6.00 18.32 -4.94
C LYS A 29 5.57 17.12 -4.12
N THR A 30 5.49 15.94 -4.73
CA THR A 30 5.17 14.68 -4.03
C THR A 30 6.18 14.37 -2.93
N ILE A 31 7.47 14.49 -3.22
CA ILE A 31 8.54 14.27 -2.23
C ILE A 31 8.43 15.27 -1.08
N LYS A 32 8.19 16.55 -1.39
CA LYS A 32 7.96 17.58 -0.37
C LYS A 32 6.77 17.21 0.53
N ILE A 33 5.64 16.84 -0.07
CA ILE A 33 4.43 16.43 0.64
C ILE A 33 4.71 15.28 1.61
N TYR A 34 5.41 14.23 1.17
CA TYR A 34 5.72 13.11 2.04
C TYR A 34 6.65 13.49 3.19
N LYS A 35 7.66 14.32 2.94
CA LYS A 35 8.54 14.85 4.01
C LYS A 35 7.74 15.65 5.04
N ASP A 36 6.86 16.53 4.58
CA ASP A 36 6.02 17.37 5.45
C ASP A 36 5.07 16.52 6.30
N ILE A 37 4.43 15.49 5.70
CA ILE A 37 3.56 14.55 6.41
C ILE A 37 4.35 13.77 7.48
N MET A 38 5.51 13.25 7.11
CA MET A 38 6.35 12.47 8.04
C MET A 38 6.80 13.33 9.23
N GLU A 39 7.18 14.57 8.98
CA GLU A 39 7.57 15.50 10.03
C GLU A 39 6.37 15.87 10.92
N HIS A 40 5.23 16.23 10.31
CA HIS A 40 4.05 16.70 11.04
C HIS A 40 3.44 15.63 11.95
N PHE A 41 3.33 14.38 11.46
CA PHE A 41 2.72 13.27 12.22
C PHE A 41 3.73 12.43 13.00
N GLY A 42 5.01 12.76 12.92
CA GLY A 42 6.06 12.01 13.62
C GLY A 42 6.30 10.61 13.02
N TYR A 43 6.08 10.44 11.70
CA TYR A 43 6.38 9.19 11.04
C TYR A 43 7.89 9.05 10.84
N GLU A 44 8.46 7.98 11.38
CA GLU A 44 9.87 7.63 11.13
C GLU A 44 10.02 6.91 9.79
N ARG A 45 9.02 6.11 9.44
CA ARG A 45 9.02 5.21 8.28
C ARG A 45 7.69 5.26 7.54
N ILE A 46 7.75 5.17 6.22
CA ILE A 46 6.57 4.95 5.37
C ILE A 46 6.83 3.87 4.32
N VAL A 47 5.78 3.16 3.92
CA VAL A 47 5.82 2.23 2.81
C VAL A 47 5.04 2.81 1.64
N LEU A 48 5.73 3.17 0.56
CA LEU A 48 5.12 3.63 -0.68
C LEU A 48 4.66 2.44 -1.51
N LEU A 49 3.38 2.36 -1.79
CA LEU A 49 2.75 1.29 -2.52
C LEU A 49 2.49 1.73 -3.96
N ALA A 50 3.15 1.09 -4.92
CA ALA A 50 2.86 1.31 -6.32
C ALA A 50 1.49 0.75 -6.71
N MET A 51 0.83 1.42 -7.66
CA MET A 51 -0.44 0.99 -8.25
C MET A 51 -0.44 1.29 -9.74
N HIS A 52 -0.21 0.28 -10.56
CA HIS A 52 -0.30 0.44 -12.02
C HIS A 52 -1.74 0.59 -12.51
N HIS A 53 -2.69 0.03 -11.76
CA HIS A 53 -4.09 -0.02 -12.15
C HIS A 53 -4.95 0.69 -11.13
N SER A 54 -5.87 1.51 -11.60
CA SER A 54 -6.85 2.16 -10.76
C SER A 54 -8.17 2.33 -11.51
N THR A 55 -9.23 2.69 -10.79
CA THR A 55 -10.51 3.06 -11.41
C THR A 55 -10.43 4.32 -12.28
N LYS A 56 -9.32 5.07 -12.18
CA LYS A 56 -9.08 6.31 -12.93
C LYS A 56 -8.13 6.13 -14.12
N GLY A 57 -7.79 4.89 -14.47
CA GLY A 57 -6.87 4.53 -15.55
C GLY A 57 -5.55 3.93 -15.05
N ASP A 58 -4.75 3.47 -16.01
CA ASP A 58 -3.48 2.84 -15.72
C ASP A 58 -2.37 3.88 -15.52
N ASP A 59 -1.37 3.56 -14.70
CA ASP A 59 -0.17 4.36 -14.44
C ASP A 59 1.08 3.49 -14.68
N PRO A 60 1.53 3.36 -15.93
CA PRO A 60 2.66 2.51 -16.27
C PRO A 60 3.98 2.93 -15.61
N ALA A 61 4.12 4.21 -15.28
CA ALA A 61 5.32 4.77 -14.67
C ALA A 61 5.39 4.58 -13.14
N ASN A 62 4.33 4.10 -12.49
CA ASN A 62 4.19 4.19 -11.04
C ASN A 62 5.32 3.48 -10.27
N ASN A 63 5.75 2.28 -10.69
CA ASN A 63 6.91 1.60 -10.09
C ASN A 63 8.19 2.47 -10.15
N ALA A 64 8.48 3.07 -11.28
CA ALA A 64 9.67 3.92 -11.44
C ALA A 64 9.59 5.16 -10.54
N LYS A 65 8.43 5.80 -10.46
CA LYS A 65 8.18 6.97 -9.61
C LYS A 65 8.32 6.66 -8.13
N VAL A 66 7.78 5.51 -7.68
CA VAL A 66 7.87 5.07 -6.27
C VAL A 66 9.33 4.79 -5.88
N LEU A 67 10.12 4.12 -6.72
CA LEU A 67 11.55 3.92 -6.48
C LEU A 67 12.31 5.25 -6.40
N TYR A 68 12.00 6.20 -7.29
CA TYR A 68 12.61 7.53 -7.28
C TYR A 68 12.34 8.26 -5.96
N CYS A 69 11.08 8.31 -5.53
CA CYS A 69 10.71 8.93 -4.25
C CYS A 69 11.42 8.26 -3.06
N LYS A 70 11.48 6.92 -3.04
CA LYS A 70 12.25 6.16 -2.05
C LYS A 70 13.71 6.59 -2.02
N SER A 71 14.38 6.63 -3.18
CA SER A 71 15.80 6.98 -3.27
C SER A 71 16.06 8.38 -2.76
N VAL A 72 15.33 9.38 -3.27
CA VAL A 72 15.54 10.78 -2.92
C VAL A 72 15.29 11.04 -1.43
N ILE A 73 14.19 10.54 -0.87
CA ILE A 73 13.89 10.79 0.54
C ILE A 73 14.91 10.11 1.46
N ASN A 74 15.28 8.86 1.17
CA ASN A 74 16.27 8.13 1.98
C ASN A 74 17.68 8.75 1.91
N GLU A 75 18.05 9.38 0.79
CA GLU A 75 19.36 10.04 0.64
C GLU A 75 19.41 11.42 1.27
N GLU A 76 18.31 12.17 1.20
CA GLU A 76 18.27 13.56 1.64
C GLU A 76 17.84 13.75 3.10
N THR A 77 17.30 12.72 3.75
CA THR A 77 16.69 12.85 5.07
C THR A 77 17.07 11.71 6.02
N LYS A 78 16.65 11.85 7.27
CA LYS A 78 16.72 10.80 8.29
C LYS A 78 15.60 9.74 8.17
N TYR A 79 14.56 10.03 7.40
CA TYR A 79 13.38 9.17 7.27
C TYR A 79 13.70 7.90 6.47
N LYS A 80 12.93 6.84 6.71
CA LYS A 80 13.07 5.58 6.01
C LYS A 80 11.84 5.34 5.13
N VAL A 81 12.05 5.30 3.83
CA VAL A 81 11.01 5.05 2.84
C VAL A 81 11.26 3.71 2.19
N TYR A 82 10.26 2.84 2.27
CA TYR A 82 10.22 1.56 1.57
C TYR A 82 9.38 1.70 0.30
N ALA A 83 9.64 0.86 -0.68
CA ALA A 83 8.90 0.81 -1.94
C ALA A 83 8.34 -0.60 -2.16
N PHE A 84 7.03 -0.72 -2.32
CA PHE A 84 6.38 -1.94 -2.78
C PHE A 84 6.00 -1.76 -4.24
N GLY A 85 6.52 -2.63 -5.10
CA GLY A 85 6.22 -2.63 -6.52
C GLY A 85 4.89 -3.30 -6.83
N SER A 86 4.32 -3.01 -7.98
CA SER A 86 3.04 -3.59 -8.41
C SER A 86 3.21 -4.29 -9.77
N PRO A 87 2.63 -5.48 -9.97
CA PRO A 87 2.62 -6.11 -11.29
C PRO A 87 1.81 -5.28 -12.28
N PHE A 88 2.24 -5.28 -13.53
CA PHE A 88 1.54 -4.65 -14.64
C PHE A 88 0.77 -5.70 -15.45
N HIS A 89 -0.47 -5.40 -15.84
CA HIS A 89 -1.30 -6.23 -16.69
C HIS A 89 -1.54 -5.57 -18.04
N TYR A 90 -1.42 -6.35 -19.10
CA TYR A 90 -1.79 -5.93 -20.47
C TYR A 90 -3.26 -6.20 -20.77
N TYR A 91 -3.89 -7.08 -20.00
CA TYR A 91 -5.28 -7.55 -20.18
C TYR A 91 -5.52 -8.28 -21.51
N ASP A 92 -4.48 -8.91 -22.05
CA ASP A 92 -4.52 -9.69 -23.30
C ASP A 92 -3.54 -10.86 -23.28
N SER A 93 -3.22 -11.44 -24.45
CA SER A 93 -2.32 -12.59 -24.57
C SER A 93 -0.86 -12.33 -24.17
N ARG A 94 -0.48 -11.08 -23.91
CA ARG A 94 0.87 -10.71 -23.38
C ARG A 94 0.99 -11.05 -21.89
N ASP A 95 -0.14 -11.22 -21.21
CA ASP A 95 -0.17 -11.67 -19.82
C ASP A 95 0.10 -13.17 -19.76
N THR A 96 1.31 -13.55 -19.36
CA THR A 96 1.77 -14.94 -19.29
C THR A 96 2.38 -15.25 -17.92
N ALA A 97 2.38 -16.52 -17.53
CA ALA A 97 2.99 -16.97 -16.28
C ALA A 97 4.47 -16.58 -16.19
N GLU A 98 5.22 -16.75 -17.28
CA GLU A 98 6.62 -16.33 -17.34
C GLU A 98 6.77 -14.80 -17.27
N GLY A 99 5.82 -14.05 -17.85
CA GLY A 99 5.76 -12.60 -17.77
C GLY A 99 5.63 -12.11 -16.32
N TYR A 100 4.73 -12.68 -15.54
CA TYR A 100 4.53 -12.34 -14.13
C TYR A 100 5.73 -12.74 -13.27
N LEU A 101 6.31 -13.92 -13.50
CA LEU A 101 7.55 -14.33 -12.82
C LEU A 101 8.69 -13.34 -13.11
N ARG A 102 8.88 -12.94 -14.37
CA ARG A 102 9.93 -11.94 -14.72
C ARG A 102 9.68 -10.59 -14.05
N GLN A 103 8.42 -10.15 -13.92
CA GLN A 103 8.11 -8.88 -13.27
C GLN A 103 8.54 -8.88 -11.80
N ILE A 104 8.22 -9.93 -11.03
CA ILE A 104 8.63 -9.98 -9.61
C ILE A 104 10.15 -10.09 -9.48
N GLN A 105 10.81 -10.89 -10.31
CA GLN A 105 12.28 -10.98 -10.33
C GLN A 105 12.93 -9.64 -10.65
N GLN A 106 12.37 -8.88 -11.59
CA GLN A 106 12.84 -7.53 -11.92
C GLN A 106 12.64 -6.56 -10.77
N MET A 107 11.48 -6.57 -10.13
CA MET A 107 11.23 -5.73 -8.95
C MET A 107 12.17 -6.07 -7.79
N ASP A 108 12.39 -7.34 -7.51
CA ASP A 108 13.33 -7.81 -6.50
C ASP A 108 14.76 -7.33 -6.80
N ALA A 109 15.24 -7.53 -8.03
CA ALA A 109 16.57 -7.10 -8.47
C ALA A 109 16.74 -5.57 -8.45
N MET A 110 15.70 -4.79 -8.70
CA MET A 110 15.72 -3.32 -8.62
C MET A 110 15.80 -2.80 -7.18
N GLY A 111 15.48 -3.62 -6.17
CA GLY A 111 15.52 -3.23 -4.76
C GLY A 111 14.18 -2.73 -4.21
N PHE A 112 13.07 -3.22 -4.74
CA PHE A 112 11.79 -3.10 -4.04
C PHE A 112 11.82 -3.89 -2.73
N ASP A 113 11.13 -3.40 -1.71
CA ASP A 113 11.09 -4.00 -0.38
C ASP A 113 9.93 -5.00 -0.23
N GLY A 114 9.01 -5.00 -1.17
CA GLY A 114 7.83 -5.86 -1.22
C GLY A 114 6.99 -5.61 -2.46
N ILE A 115 5.81 -6.23 -2.48
CA ILE A 115 4.88 -6.18 -3.61
C ILE A 115 3.51 -5.66 -3.14
N LYS A 116 2.91 -4.77 -3.94
CA LYS A 116 1.51 -4.34 -3.80
C LYS A 116 0.66 -4.97 -4.89
N ILE A 117 -0.44 -5.62 -4.51
CA ILE A 117 -1.44 -6.17 -5.42
C ILE A 117 -2.77 -5.45 -5.20
N LEU A 118 -3.36 -4.93 -6.29
CA LEU A 118 -4.68 -4.30 -6.31
C LEU A 118 -5.74 -5.21 -6.97
N ASP A 119 -5.32 -6.38 -7.46
CA ASP A 119 -6.16 -7.28 -8.27
C ASP A 119 -7.35 -7.87 -7.50
N GLY A 120 -7.28 -7.87 -6.18
CA GLY A 120 -8.40 -8.25 -5.32
C GLY A 120 -9.52 -7.22 -5.23
N LYS A 121 -9.34 -6.00 -5.78
CA LYS A 121 -10.43 -5.02 -5.86
C LYS A 121 -11.44 -5.47 -6.93
N PRO A 122 -12.76 -5.49 -6.64
CA PRO A 122 -13.77 -6.10 -7.54
C PRO A 122 -13.72 -5.62 -8.99
N GLN A 123 -13.48 -4.31 -9.22
CA GLN A 123 -13.34 -3.78 -10.58
C GLN A 123 -12.09 -4.30 -11.27
N THR A 124 -10.95 -4.32 -10.59
CA THR A 124 -9.68 -4.80 -11.14
C THR A 124 -9.77 -6.30 -11.41
N ARG A 125 -10.30 -7.08 -10.46
CA ARG A 125 -10.50 -8.52 -10.60
C ARG A 125 -11.41 -8.87 -11.79
N LYS A 126 -12.51 -8.11 -11.95
CA LYS A 126 -13.41 -8.25 -13.12
C LYS A 126 -12.69 -7.93 -14.43
N ARG A 127 -11.92 -6.83 -14.48
CA ARG A 127 -11.15 -6.43 -15.66
C ARG A 127 -10.07 -7.47 -15.99
N LEU A 128 -9.40 -8.02 -14.99
CA LEU A 128 -8.37 -9.04 -15.15
C LEU A 128 -8.93 -10.33 -15.75
N GLY A 129 -10.19 -10.67 -15.45
CA GLY A 129 -10.88 -11.85 -15.97
C GLY A 129 -10.26 -13.19 -15.52
N LYS A 130 -9.37 -13.17 -14.54
CA LYS A 130 -8.67 -14.33 -13.97
C LYS A 130 -8.80 -14.32 -12.47
N ARG A 131 -8.89 -15.49 -11.85
CA ARG A 131 -8.87 -15.65 -10.39
C ARG A 131 -7.51 -15.25 -9.83
N LEU A 132 -7.46 -14.79 -8.58
CA LEU A 132 -6.20 -14.43 -7.92
C LEU A 132 -5.32 -15.67 -7.69
N ASP A 133 -5.93 -16.84 -7.55
CA ASP A 133 -5.27 -18.15 -7.42
C ASP A 133 -5.11 -18.90 -8.77
N ASP A 134 -5.28 -18.20 -9.90
CA ASP A 134 -5.06 -18.79 -11.23
C ASP A 134 -3.59 -19.23 -11.38
N PRO A 135 -3.33 -20.42 -11.96
CA PRO A 135 -1.98 -20.93 -12.16
C PRO A 135 -1.02 -19.98 -12.91
N ILE A 136 -1.54 -19.01 -13.65
CA ILE A 136 -0.73 -17.98 -14.30
C ILE A 136 0.13 -17.18 -13.30
N PHE A 137 -0.31 -17.07 -12.04
CA PHE A 137 0.37 -16.35 -10.96
C PHE A 137 1.22 -17.26 -10.05
N ASP A 138 1.22 -18.59 -10.27
CA ASP A 138 1.90 -19.51 -9.36
C ASP A 138 3.41 -19.22 -9.28
N GLY A 139 4.07 -18.93 -10.42
CA GLY A 139 5.48 -18.53 -10.44
C GLY A 139 5.75 -17.23 -9.68
N PHE A 140 4.84 -16.29 -9.74
CA PHE A 140 4.94 -15.00 -9.04
C PHE A 140 4.84 -15.19 -7.52
N TYR A 141 3.79 -15.87 -7.02
CA TYR A 141 3.63 -16.11 -5.58
C TYR A 141 4.69 -17.07 -5.04
N GLY A 142 5.07 -18.09 -5.81
CA GLY A 142 6.14 -19.02 -5.44
C GLY A 142 7.47 -18.31 -5.25
N TYR A 143 7.83 -17.38 -6.15
CA TYR A 143 9.03 -16.56 -6.01
C TYR A 143 8.96 -15.66 -4.76
N ALA A 144 7.81 -15.02 -4.51
CA ALA A 144 7.63 -14.21 -3.30
C ALA A 144 7.81 -15.04 -2.03
N GLU A 145 7.22 -16.23 -1.97
CA GLU A 145 7.35 -17.13 -0.83
C GLU A 145 8.80 -17.61 -0.63
N GLU A 146 9.48 -18.04 -1.70
CA GLU A 146 10.85 -18.56 -1.66
C GLU A 146 11.85 -17.51 -1.18
N HIS A 147 11.68 -16.25 -1.61
CA HIS A 147 12.58 -15.15 -1.28
C HIS A 147 12.12 -14.32 -0.08
N GLY A 148 11.02 -14.69 0.58
CA GLY A 148 10.50 -13.99 1.75
C GLY A 148 10.03 -12.54 1.44
N ILE A 149 9.62 -12.28 0.20
CA ILE A 149 9.16 -10.96 -0.24
C ILE A 149 7.73 -10.75 0.27
N PRO A 150 7.46 -9.75 1.12
CA PRO A 150 6.12 -9.49 1.60
C PRO A 150 5.21 -9.01 0.47
N VAL A 151 3.99 -9.54 0.44
CA VAL A 151 2.95 -9.14 -0.50
C VAL A 151 1.82 -8.44 0.24
N LYS A 152 1.55 -7.18 -0.09
CA LYS A 152 0.39 -6.44 0.42
C LYS A 152 -0.72 -6.45 -0.63
N MET A 153 -1.88 -7.00 -0.28
CA MET A 153 -3.01 -7.15 -1.17
C MET A 153 -4.21 -6.32 -0.69
N HIS A 154 -4.80 -5.55 -1.61
CA HIS A 154 -6.14 -5.02 -1.45
C HIS A 154 -7.13 -6.08 -1.90
N LEU A 155 -8.01 -6.53 -1.02
CA LEU A 155 -9.02 -7.51 -1.36
C LEU A 155 -10.42 -7.02 -1.00
N GLY A 156 -11.31 -7.00 -1.99
CA GLY A 156 -12.68 -6.58 -1.79
C GLY A 156 -12.84 -5.07 -1.66
N ASP A 157 -13.99 -4.71 -1.14
CA ASP A 157 -14.40 -3.37 -0.70
C ASP A 157 -15.41 -3.57 0.45
N PRO A 158 -15.85 -2.50 1.14
CA PRO A 158 -16.83 -2.62 2.22
C PRO A 158 -18.08 -3.43 1.79
N PRO A 159 -18.60 -4.33 2.63
CA PRO A 159 -19.77 -5.15 2.30
C PRO A 159 -20.99 -4.34 1.80
N SER A 160 -21.13 -3.11 2.29
CA SER A 160 -22.17 -2.17 1.86
C SER A 160 -22.14 -1.83 0.36
N PHE A 161 -21.03 -2.06 -0.33
CA PHE A 161 -20.93 -1.79 -1.78
C PHE A 161 -21.69 -2.81 -2.63
N TRP A 162 -22.03 -3.98 -2.09
CA TRP A 162 -22.91 -4.97 -2.72
C TRP A 162 -24.39 -4.79 -2.35
N ASP A 163 -24.72 -3.86 -1.43
CA ASP A 163 -26.09 -3.53 -1.12
C ASP A 163 -26.71 -2.63 -2.21
N LYS A 164 -27.70 -3.14 -2.93
CA LYS A 164 -28.42 -2.43 -3.99
C LYS A 164 -29.09 -1.13 -3.53
N ASN A 165 -29.38 -1.01 -2.23
CA ASN A 165 -30.00 0.16 -1.65
C ASN A 165 -28.98 1.20 -1.15
N ASN A 166 -27.70 0.90 -1.24
CA ASN A 166 -26.65 1.82 -0.82
C ASN A 166 -26.51 2.95 -1.86
N PRO A 167 -26.76 4.21 -1.49
CA PRO A 167 -26.63 5.36 -2.41
C PRO A 167 -25.17 5.74 -2.70
N LYS A 168 -24.20 5.01 -2.17
CA LYS A 168 -22.78 5.31 -2.30
C LYS A 168 -22.25 5.01 -3.70
N ARG A 169 -21.08 5.56 -3.98
CA ARG A 169 -20.40 5.68 -5.28
C ARG A 169 -20.19 4.37 -6.04
N TYR A 170 -20.10 3.25 -5.36
CA TYR A 170 -19.90 1.94 -5.94
C TYR A 170 -21.07 1.04 -5.59
N ASN A 171 -21.67 0.42 -6.59
CA ASN A 171 -22.70 -0.57 -6.42
C ASN A 171 -22.31 -1.79 -7.25
N TYR A 172 -21.83 -2.82 -6.58
CA TYR A 172 -21.43 -4.06 -7.24
C TYR A 172 -22.66 -4.94 -7.46
N ASP A 173 -23.01 -5.13 -8.71
CA ASP A 173 -24.04 -6.09 -9.12
C ASP A 173 -23.44 -7.51 -9.26
N GLY A 174 -24.27 -8.47 -9.65
CA GLY A 174 -23.86 -9.87 -9.82
C GLY A 174 -22.85 -10.12 -10.95
N SER A 175 -22.35 -9.08 -11.63
CA SER A 175 -21.26 -9.18 -12.61
C SER A 175 -19.87 -8.97 -12.02
N TYR A 176 -19.79 -8.58 -10.75
CA TYR A 176 -18.56 -8.47 -9.98
C TYR A 176 -18.40 -9.64 -9.03
N PRO A 177 -17.17 -10.11 -8.74
CA PRO A 177 -16.95 -11.11 -7.71
C PRO A 177 -17.43 -10.58 -6.36
N ASP A 178 -18.00 -11.43 -5.54
CA ASP A 178 -18.39 -11.11 -4.18
C ASP A 178 -17.24 -11.37 -3.18
N LEU A 179 -17.43 -10.94 -1.93
CA LEU A 179 -16.40 -11.13 -0.89
C LEU A 179 -16.11 -12.61 -0.59
N PRO A 180 -17.10 -13.52 -0.49
CA PRO A 180 -16.85 -14.95 -0.34
C PRO A 180 -16.01 -15.54 -1.48
N GLU A 181 -16.28 -15.18 -2.74
CA GLU A 181 -15.50 -15.61 -3.90
C GLU A 181 -14.04 -15.11 -3.79
N LEU A 182 -13.85 -13.83 -3.56
CA LEU A 182 -12.52 -13.22 -3.42
C LEU A 182 -11.71 -13.82 -2.26
N ARG A 183 -12.36 -14.06 -1.12
CA ARG A 183 -11.73 -14.72 0.03
C ARG A 183 -11.33 -16.16 -0.28
N GLY A 184 -12.18 -16.89 -1.01
CA GLY A 184 -11.85 -18.24 -1.48
C GLY A 184 -10.62 -18.26 -2.39
N GLU A 185 -10.43 -17.25 -3.23
CA GLU A 185 -9.23 -17.11 -4.07
C GLU A 185 -7.98 -16.85 -3.24
N VAL A 186 -8.04 -16.02 -2.19
CA VAL A 186 -6.92 -15.82 -1.26
C VAL A 186 -6.58 -17.11 -0.51
N GLU A 187 -7.57 -17.85 -0.05
CA GLU A 187 -7.32 -19.16 0.59
C GLU A 187 -6.69 -20.16 -0.39
N GLY A 188 -7.05 -20.09 -1.69
CA GLY A 188 -6.41 -20.85 -2.76
C GLY A 188 -4.92 -20.52 -2.88
N ILE A 189 -4.54 -19.24 -2.86
CA ILE A 189 -3.14 -18.79 -2.83
C ILE A 189 -2.42 -19.33 -1.60
N LEU A 190 -2.98 -19.13 -0.40
CA LEU A 190 -2.36 -19.53 0.86
C LEU A 190 -2.24 -21.06 1.00
N THR A 191 -3.13 -21.83 0.35
CA THR A 191 -3.03 -23.29 0.30
C THR A 191 -1.85 -23.73 -0.56
N LYS A 192 -1.58 -23.06 -1.67
CA LYS A 192 -0.44 -23.34 -2.56
C LYS A 192 0.89 -22.83 -1.94
N PHE A 193 0.84 -21.66 -1.29
CA PHE A 193 2.00 -20.95 -0.76
C PHE A 193 1.83 -20.62 0.73
N PRO A 194 1.89 -21.64 1.62
CA PRO A 194 1.54 -21.46 3.03
C PRO A 194 2.54 -20.63 3.85
N ARG A 195 3.75 -20.37 3.32
CA ARG A 195 4.74 -19.52 3.97
C ARG A 195 4.77 -18.11 3.42
N LEU A 196 3.92 -17.79 2.43
CA LEU A 196 3.84 -16.44 1.85
C LEU A 196 3.48 -15.42 2.94
N HIS A 197 4.31 -14.39 3.08
CA HIS A 197 3.98 -13.23 3.93
C HIS A 197 2.93 -12.37 3.22
N LEU A 198 1.67 -12.61 3.53
CA LEU A 198 0.54 -11.91 2.91
C LEU A 198 -0.08 -10.90 3.88
N HIS A 199 -0.02 -9.61 3.53
CA HIS A 199 -0.64 -8.52 4.27
C HIS A 199 -1.92 -8.09 3.56
N LEU A 200 -3.04 -8.20 4.25
CA LEU A 200 -4.35 -7.85 3.73
C LEU A 200 -4.77 -6.47 4.24
N ALA A 201 -4.99 -5.56 3.29
CA ALA A 201 -5.36 -4.18 3.56
C ALA A 201 -6.79 -4.07 4.14
N HIS A 202 -7.06 -2.94 4.81
CA HIS A 202 -8.38 -2.59 5.34
C HIS A 202 -8.96 -3.64 6.29
N PHE A 203 -8.10 -4.25 7.10
CA PHE A 203 -8.47 -5.33 8.01
C PHE A 203 -9.20 -6.50 7.31
N TYR A 204 -8.91 -6.71 6.03
CA TYR A 204 -9.55 -7.73 5.18
C TYR A 204 -11.08 -7.59 5.13
N PHE A 205 -11.60 -6.39 5.44
CA PHE A 205 -13.03 -6.12 5.64
C PHE A 205 -13.71 -7.13 6.60
N LEU A 206 -13.00 -7.58 7.63
CA LEU A 206 -13.48 -8.46 8.69
C LEU A 206 -13.70 -7.75 10.03
N GLY A 207 -13.66 -6.42 10.07
CA GLY A 207 -13.83 -5.67 11.32
C GLY A 207 -15.17 -5.86 12.02
N ASP A 208 -16.18 -6.37 11.33
CA ASP A 208 -17.50 -6.70 11.90
C ASP A 208 -17.68 -8.20 12.21
N ASP A 209 -16.67 -9.04 11.90
CA ASP A 209 -16.71 -10.50 12.08
C ASP A 209 -15.46 -10.99 12.83
N LEU A 210 -15.53 -10.94 14.14
CA LEU A 210 -14.44 -11.33 15.03
C LEU A 210 -14.11 -12.82 14.90
N GLU A 211 -15.15 -13.66 14.81
CA GLU A 211 -14.98 -15.11 14.70
C GLU A 211 -14.24 -15.49 13.42
N ALA A 212 -14.61 -14.90 12.28
CA ALA A 212 -13.90 -15.11 11.02
C ALA A 212 -12.46 -14.58 11.09
N SER A 213 -12.23 -13.44 11.75
CA SER A 213 -10.88 -12.89 11.96
C SER A 213 -10.00 -13.83 12.76
N VAL A 214 -10.52 -14.39 13.87
CA VAL A 214 -9.80 -15.37 14.71
C VAL A 214 -9.50 -16.64 13.90
N GLN A 215 -10.50 -17.22 13.23
CA GLN A 215 -10.34 -18.45 12.44
C GLN A 215 -9.29 -18.26 11.34
N PHE A 216 -9.30 -17.11 10.66
CA PHE A 216 -8.37 -16.80 9.60
C PHE A 216 -6.92 -16.67 10.11
N PHE A 217 -6.72 -15.98 11.23
CA PHE A 217 -5.40 -15.83 11.87
C PHE A 217 -4.87 -17.16 12.43
N GLU A 218 -5.73 -18.02 13.00
CA GLU A 218 -5.32 -19.33 13.49
C GLU A 218 -4.95 -20.28 12.33
N LYS A 219 -5.67 -20.20 11.22
CA LYS A 219 -5.44 -21.04 10.04
C LYS A 219 -4.17 -20.64 9.29
N TRP A 220 -3.89 -19.32 9.18
CA TRP A 220 -2.83 -18.78 8.35
C TRP A 220 -1.84 -17.94 9.16
N PRO A 221 -0.78 -18.54 9.73
CA PRO A 221 0.13 -17.85 10.66
C PRO A 221 0.98 -16.76 10.01
N ASN A 222 1.19 -16.79 8.70
CA ASN A 222 1.98 -15.79 7.95
C ASN A 222 1.13 -14.64 7.37
N VAL A 223 -0.16 -14.58 7.69
CA VAL A 223 -1.03 -13.49 7.28
C VAL A 223 -1.02 -12.37 8.31
N ALA A 224 -1.06 -11.15 7.82
CA ALA A 224 -1.20 -9.94 8.63
C ALA A 224 -2.30 -9.03 8.07
N PHE A 225 -2.84 -8.16 8.92
CA PHE A 225 -3.81 -7.13 8.54
C PHE A 225 -3.22 -5.75 8.76
N ASP A 226 -3.64 -4.78 7.94
CA ASP A 226 -3.40 -3.37 8.26
C ASP A 226 -4.68 -2.63 8.66
N LEU A 227 -4.47 -1.52 9.34
CA LEU A 227 -5.52 -0.68 9.90
C LEU A 227 -5.91 0.48 8.99
N THR A 228 -5.60 0.36 7.71
CA THR A 228 -6.01 1.37 6.74
C THR A 228 -7.50 1.64 6.84
N PRO A 229 -7.94 2.90 7.04
CA PRO A 229 -9.34 3.20 7.30
C PRO A 229 -10.24 2.73 6.17
N GLY A 230 -10.89 1.61 6.36
CA GLY A 230 -12.03 1.11 5.57
C GLY A 230 -13.34 1.44 6.27
N GLY A 231 -13.40 2.51 6.99
CA GLY A 231 -14.52 3.16 7.67
C GLY A 231 -15.43 2.24 8.50
N GLU A 232 -16.01 1.26 7.87
CA GLU A 232 -16.96 0.34 8.50
C GLU A 232 -16.32 -0.55 9.57
N MET A 233 -15.00 -0.83 9.48
CA MET A 233 -14.31 -1.69 10.45
C MET A 233 -14.31 -1.11 11.87
N PHE A 234 -14.17 0.21 12.02
CA PHE A 234 -14.18 0.85 13.34
C PHE A 234 -15.55 0.80 14.00
N VAL A 235 -16.63 0.87 13.21
CA VAL A 235 -18.00 0.62 13.68
C VAL A 235 -18.12 -0.83 14.16
N GLY A 236 -17.58 -1.77 13.41
CA GLY A 236 -17.55 -3.18 13.79
C GLY A 236 -16.81 -3.43 15.10
N PHE A 237 -15.60 -2.88 15.25
CA PHE A 237 -14.84 -2.98 16.52
C PHE A 237 -15.62 -2.41 17.71
N SER A 238 -16.31 -1.28 17.51
CA SER A 238 -17.06 -0.61 18.58
C SER A 238 -18.24 -1.45 19.12
N LYS A 239 -18.77 -2.40 18.32
CA LYS A 239 -19.89 -3.27 18.76
C LYS A 239 -19.48 -4.30 19.81
N ARG A 240 -18.23 -4.76 19.78
CA ARG A 240 -17.69 -5.82 20.63
C ARG A 240 -16.30 -5.45 21.15
N ILE A 241 -16.17 -4.27 21.74
CA ILE A 241 -14.89 -3.62 22.01
C ILE A 241 -13.94 -4.43 22.89
N GLU A 242 -14.44 -5.12 23.92
CA GLU A 242 -13.60 -5.91 24.82
C GLU A 242 -12.98 -7.13 24.11
N GLU A 243 -13.78 -7.82 23.30
CA GLU A 243 -13.31 -8.98 22.55
C GLU A 243 -12.34 -8.56 21.44
N TRP A 244 -12.59 -7.44 20.78
CA TRP A 244 -11.65 -6.88 19.81
C TRP A 244 -10.36 -6.41 20.49
N ARG A 245 -10.41 -5.82 21.66
CA ARG A 245 -9.21 -5.47 22.43
C ARG A 245 -8.35 -6.71 22.71
N GLN A 246 -8.97 -7.82 23.15
CA GLN A 246 -8.28 -9.09 23.36
C GLN A 246 -7.68 -9.65 22.07
N PHE A 247 -8.40 -9.53 20.95
CA PHE A 247 -7.88 -9.92 19.63
C PHE A 247 -6.62 -9.12 19.27
N PHE A 248 -6.67 -7.79 19.42
CA PHE A 248 -5.53 -6.92 19.13
C PHE A 248 -4.32 -7.23 20.02
N GLN A 249 -4.53 -7.48 21.30
CA GLN A 249 -3.45 -7.88 22.21
C GLN A 249 -2.86 -9.24 21.86
N LYS A 250 -3.71 -10.23 21.54
CA LYS A 250 -3.27 -11.58 21.18
C LYS A 250 -2.48 -11.62 19.87
N TYR A 251 -2.92 -10.84 18.88
CA TYR A 251 -2.35 -10.86 17.53
C TYR A 251 -1.59 -9.58 17.17
N ALA A 252 -1.16 -8.82 18.17
CA ALA A 252 -0.48 -7.54 17.99
C ALA A 252 0.69 -7.59 16.99
N ASP A 253 1.43 -8.69 16.93
CA ASP A 253 2.58 -8.92 16.07
C ASP A 253 2.25 -9.15 14.59
N ARG A 254 0.95 -9.18 14.23
CA ARG A 254 0.44 -9.35 12.87
C ARG A 254 -0.55 -8.26 12.45
N ILE A 255 -0.60 -7.16 13.20
CA ILE A 255 -1.42 -5.99 12.88
C ILE A 255 -0.48 -4.82 12.63
N TYR A 256 -0.71 -4.09 11.54
CA TYR A 256 0.14 -3.00 11.09
C TYR A 256 -0.63 -1.69 11.00
N PHE A 257 -0.01 -0.61 11.44
CA PHE A 257 -0.55 0.72 11.23
C PHE A 257 -0.47 1.12 9.75
N GLY A 258 -1.51 1.79 9.25
CA GLY A 258 -1.58 2.33 7.90
C GLY A 258 -2.72 3.33 7.76
N THR A 259 -2.55 4.34 6.92
CA THR A 259 -3.55 5.42 6.75
C THR A 259 -4.21 5.46 5.39
N ASP A 260 -3.72 4.72 4.38
CA ASP A 260 -4.16 4.83 2.99
C ASP A 260 -4.02 6.27 2.45
N THR A 261 -2.90 6.91 2.82
CA THR A 261 -2.62 8.29 2.44
C THR A 261 -2.19 8.38 0.99
N TYR A 262 -2.69 9.42 0.32
CA TYR A 262 -2.34 9.80 -1.04
C TYR A 262 -1.77 11.21 -1.04
N ASN A 263 -0.82 11.49 -1.95
CA ASN A 263 -0.29 12.85 -2.14
C ASN A 263 -1.38 13.87 -2.54
N MET A 264 -2.48 13.42 -3.14
CA MET A 264 -3.59 14.28 -3.56
C MET A 264 -4.46 14.83 -2.41
N PHE A 265 -4.34 14.30 -1.21
CA PHE A 265 -5.11 14.74 -0.03
C PHE A 265 -4.32 15.71 0.85
N TYR A 266 -3.21 16.22 0.34
CA TYR A 266 -2.40 17.19 1.04
C TYR A 266 -2.97 18.61 0.88
N SER A 267 -2.95 19.37 1.97
CA SER A 267 -3.18 20.81 1.98
C SER A 267 -1.94 21.53 2.53
N ASP A 268 -1.59 22.68 1.97
CA ASP A 268 -0.50 23.51 2.50
C ASP A 268 -0.88 24.21 3.81
N ASN A 269 -2.17 24.12 4.22
CA ASN A 269 -2.64 24.67 5.49
C ASN A 269 -2.73 23.56 6.54
N PRO A 270 -1.92 23.59 7.64
CA PRO A 270 -1.98 22.62 8.71
C PRO A 270 -3.37 22.48 9.38
N GLU A 271 -4.20 23.51 9.37
CA GLU A 271 -5.55 23.46 9.90
C GLU A 271 -6.44 22.50 9.08
N ASP A 272 -6.18 22.37 7.77
CA ASP A 272 -6.93 21.47 6.89
C ASP A 272 -6.54 19.99 7.09
N TYR A 273 -5.42 19.67 7.76
CA TYR A 273 -5.04 18.29 8.06
C TYR A 273 -6.03 17.60 9.02
N GLU A 274 -6.80 18.37 9.74
CA GLU A 274 -7.76 17.87 10.74
C GLU A 274 -9.16 17.71 10.18
N GLU A 275 -9.49 18.37 9.06
CA GLU A 275 -10.81 18.37 8.47
C GLU A 275 -10.84 17.65 7.11
N GLY A 276 -11.86 16.81 6.91
CA GLY A 276 -12.11 16.12 5.65
C GLY A 276 -11.38 14.78 5.50
N LEU A 277 -11.32 14.27 4.25
CA LEU A 277 -10.70 12.98 3.90
C LEU A 277 -9.17 13.03 3.77
N GLY A 278 -8.53 14.07 4.30
CA GLY A 278 -7.09 14.25 4.25
C GLY A 278 -6.30 13.27 5.12
N VAL A 279 -4.97 13.35 5.01
CA VAL A 279 -4.05 12.50 5.78
C VAL A 279 -4.25 12.65 7.29
N GLY A 280 -4.50 13.87 7.76
CA GLY A 280 -4.75 14.15 9.18
C GLY A 280 -5.99 13.47 9.70
N PHE A 281 -7.08 13.51 8.94
CA PHE A 281 -8.30 12.81 9.31
C PHE A 281 -8.06 11.31 9.48
N ARG A 282 -7.40 10.64 8.52
CA ARG A 282 -7.13 9.20 8.55
C ARG A 282 -6.18 8.82 9.68
N ASN A 283 -5.09 9.56 9.84
CA ASN A 283 -4.18 9.37 10.97
C ASN A 283 -4.90 9.50 12.31
N ASN A 284 -5.67 10.57 12.49
CA ASN A 284 -6.38 10.83 13.73
C ASN A 284 -7.47 9.80 14.02
N GLN A 285 -8.22 9.36 13.00
CA GLN A 285 -9.22 8.33 13.13
C GLN A 285 -8.62 7.00 13.61
N CYS A 286 -7.54 6.54 12.98
CA CYS A 286 -6.83 5.34 13.41
C CYS A 286 -6.30 5.48 14.83
N ARG A 287 -5.62 6.59 15.14
CA ARG A 287 -4.99 6.78 16.44
C ARG A 287 -6.00 6.92 17.57
N ARG A 288 -7.12 7.63 17.34
CA ARG A 288 -8.22 7.68 18.33
C ARG A 288 -8.77 6.29 18.63
N MET A 289 -9.02 5.49 17.58
CA MET A 289 -9.50 4.13 17.77
C MET A 289 -8.54 3.26 18.57
N LEU A 290 -7.24 3.42 18.41
CA LEU A 290 -6.24 2.59 19.08
C LEU A 290 -5.93 3.07 20.50
N GLU A 291 -5.81 4.40 20.71
CA GLU A 291 -5.18 4.99 21.90
C GLU A 291 -6.16 5.58 22.91
N TRP A 292 -7.31 6.13 22.46
CA TRP A 292 -8.22 6.84 23.38
C TRP A 292 -8.94 5.91 24.34
N SER A 293 -9.33 6.45 25.50
CA SER A 293 -10.19 5.79 26.49
C SER A 293 -11.66 6.20 26.35
N ASP A 294 -11.91 7.40 25.85
CA ASP A 294 -13.22 8.00 25.80
C ASP A 294 -13.88 7.80 24.44
N VAL A 295 -15.17 7.54 24.46
CA VAL A 295 -16.03 7.49 23.28
C VAL A 295 -15.94 8.82 22.53
N PHE A 296 -15.88 8.77 21.21
CA PHE A 296 -15.84 9.96 20.35
C PHE A 296 -16.82 9.88 19.18
N GLU A 297 -17.18 11.04 18.66
CA GLU A 297 -18.00 11.16 17.46
C GLU A 297 -17.09 11.29 16.23
N ASP A 298 -17.28 10.38 15.29
CA ASP A 298 -16.64 10.45 13.98
C ASP A 298 -17.62 11.10 13.00
N PRO A 299 -17.18 12.07 12.16
CA PRO A 299 -18.08 12.80 11.28
C PRO A 299 -18.74 11.93 10.19
N TYR A 300 -18.19 10.77 9.89
CA TYR A 300 -18.69 9.86 8.86
C TYR A 300 -19.33 8.59 9.43
N PHE A 301 -18.90 8.14 10.61
CA PHE A 301 -19.30 6.86 11.21
C PHE A 301 -20.06 6.99 12.50
N GLY A 302 -20.28 8.24 12.96
CA GLY A 302 -20.99 8.50 14.20
C GLY A 302 -20.19 8.08 15.44
N ARG A 303 -20.88 7.61 16.46
CA ARG A 303 -20.29 7.25 17.75
C ARG A 303 -19.38 6.02 17.64
N LEU A 304 -18.10 6.18 17.99
CA LEU A 304 -17.10 5.12 18.04
C LEU A 304 -16.60 4.92 19.49
N VAL A 305 -16.39 3.64 19.84
CA VAL A 305 -15.80 3.22 21.12
C VAL A 305 -14.38 2.74 20.86
N PRO A 306 -13.34 3.41 21.42
CA PRO A 306 -11.96 3.08 21.12
C PRO A 306 -11.47 1.81 21.80
N LEU A 307 -10.44 1.20 21.22
CA LEU A 307 -9.81 -0.01 21.74
C LEU A 307 -9.00 0.24 23.01
N ASN A 308 -8.49 1.45 23.23
CA ASN A 308 -7.68 1.80 24.40
C ASN A 308 -6.59 0.74 24.68
N LEU A 309 -5.73 0.51 23.69
CA LEU A 309 -4.69 -0.52 23.74
C LEU A 309 -3.55 -0.10 24.65
N ASP A 310 -2.94 -1.09 25.29
CA ASP A 310 -1.75 -0.89 26.10
C ASP A 310 -0.53 -0.50 25.24
N LYS A 311 0.48 0.07 25.91
CA LYS A 311 1.68 0.62 25.27
C LYS A 311 2.46 -0.43 24.46
N ASP A 312 2.57 -1.67 24.95
CA ASP A 312 3.34 -2.72 24.31
C ASP A 312 2.64 -3.18 23.02
N THR A 313 1.31 -3.28 23.05
CA THR A 313 0.49 -3.57 21.86
C THR A 313 0.60 -2.45 20.83
N LEU A 314 0.51 -1.19 21.25
CA LEU A 314 0.66 -0.02 20.36
C LEU A 314 2.05 0.04 19.72
N GLN A 315 3.12 -0.18 20.49
CA GLN A 315 4.49 -0.17 20.00
C GLN A 315 4.69 -1.20 18.86
N LYS A 316 4.14 -2.40 19.01
CA LYS A 316 4.19 -3.42 17.95
C LYS A 316 3.47 -2.97 16.69
N ILE A 317 2.22 -2.49 16.84
CA ILE A 317 1.37 -2.09 15.72
C ILE A 317 1.95 -0.88 14.97
N TYR A 318 2.45 0.12 15.70
CA TYR A 318 2.95 1.35 15.11
C TYR A 318 4.34 1.21 14.49
N HIS A 319 5.20 0.33 15.02
CA HIS A 319 6.60 0.36 14.63
C HIS A 319 7.25 -1.02 14.51
N ASP A 320 7.25 -1.84 15.58
CA ASP A 320 8.14 -2.98 15.69
C ASP A 320 7.87 -4.05 14.64
N ASN A 321 6.59 -4.28 14.29
CA ASN A 321 6.21 -5.22 13.24
C ASN A 321 6.78 -4.83 11.89
N CYS A 322 6.71 -3.55 11.54
CA CYS A 322 7.26 -3.02 10.29
C CYS A 322 8.79 -3.19 10.25
N VAL A 323 9.48 -2.80 11.32
CA VAL A 323 10.94 -2.94 11.41
C VAL A 323 11.37 -4.40 11.37
N LYS A 324 10.65 -5.29 12.05
CA LYS A 324 10.93 -6.72 12.04
C LYS A 324 10.76 -7.34 10.65
N LEU A 325 9.73 -6.90 9.91
CA LEU A 325 9.44 -7.42 8.57
C LEU A 325 10.40 -6.89 7.52
N LEU A 326 10.61 -5.58 7.50
CA LEU A 326 11.28 -4.88 6.40
C LEU A 326 12.77 -4.54 6.69
N CYS A 327 13.17 -4.56 7.97
CA CYS A 327 14.51 -4.15 8.40
C CYS A 327 14.86 -2.72 7.93
N GLU A 328 15.99 -2.55 7.24
CA GLU A 328 16.36 -1.29 6.57
C GLU A 328 15.89 -1.32 5.11
N PRO A 329 15.53 -0.15 4.53
CA PRO A 329 15.17 -0.08 3.12
C PRO A 329 16.28 -0.66 2.23
N ARG A 330 15.91 -1.54 1.31
CA ARG A 330 16.85 -2.14 0.37
C ARG A 330 17.47 -1.08 -0.55
N PRO A 331 18.77 -1.15 -0.86
CA PRO A 331 19.38 -0.24 -1.81
C PRO A 331 18.77 -0.42 -3.20
N VAL A 332 18.50 0.68 -3.89
CA VAL A 332 17.99 0.65 -5.27
C VAL A 332 19.13 0.37 -6.23
N SER A 333 18.96 -0.62 -7.10
CA SER A 333 19.87 -0.87 -8.21
C SER A 333 19.68 0.20 -9.29
N ARG A 334 20.47 1.27 -9.24
CA ARG A 334 20.36 2.41 -10.15
C ARG A 334 20.45 2.00 -11.63
N PRO A 335 21.35 1.09 -12.07
CA PRO A 335 21.37 0.62 -13.47
C PRO A 335 20.08 -0.05 -13.89
N LEU A 336 19.50 -0.91 -13.04
CA LEU A 336 18.25 -1.60 -13.36
C LEU A 336 17.06 -0.65 -13.34
N ALA A 337 17.01 0.29 -12.39
CA ALA A 337 15.97 1.30 -12.33
C ALA A 337 16.00 2.25 -13.54
N ALA A 338 17.20 2.65 -14.01
CA ALA A 338 17.36 3.43 -15.24
C ALA A 338 16.89 2.64 -16.48
N THR A 339 17.27 1.37 -16.59
CA THR A 339 16.85 0.49 -17.68
C THR A 339 15.32 0.34 -17.69
N TYR A 340 14.72 0.07 -16.53
CA TYR A 340 13.27 -0.06 -16.38
C TYR A 340 12.55 1.23 -16.80
N ALA A 341 12.99 2.40 -16.30
CA ALA A 341 12.40 3.69 -16.67
C ALA A 341 12.49 3.95 -18.18
N SER A 342 13.62 3.63 -18.81
CA SER A 342 13.83 3.75 -20.27
C SER A 342 12.92 2.81 -21.07
N GLU A 343 12.73 1.58 -20.60
CA GLU A 343 11.83 0.61 -21.25
C GLU A 343 10.38 1.08 -21.23
N ILE A 344 9.90 1.56 -20.06
CA ILE A 344 8.53 2.08 -19.95
C ILE A 344 8.37 3.36 -20.78
N LEU A 345 9.35 4.27 -20.75
CA LEU A 345 9.35 5.48 -21.57
C LEU A 345 9.21 5.14 -23.07
N THR A 346 10.02 4.19 -23.56
CA THR A 346 9.95 3.73 -24.96
C THR A 346 8.57 3.15 -25.29
N ARG A 347 7.97 2.36 -24.40
CA ARG A 347 6.63 1.78 -24.59
C ARG A 347 5.54 2.86 -24.65
N MET A 348 5.64 3.91 -23.83
CA MET A 348 4.69 5.02 -23.84
C MET A 348 4.86 5.89 -25.07
N GLU A 349 6.08 6.24 -25.49
CA GLU A 349 6.35 7.01 -26.71
C GLU A 349 5.82 6.30 -27.95
N HIS A 350 5.89 4.96 -28.00
CA HIS A 350 5.31 4.14 -29.07
C HIS A 350 3.83 3.74 -28.86
N LYS A 351 3.18 4.26 -27.82
CA LYS A 351 1.78 3.97 -27.48
C LYS A 351 1.46 2.48 -27.26
N TYR A 352 2.46 1.67 -26.87
CA TYR A 352 2.24 0.26 -26.46
C TYR A 352 1.61 0.14 -25.09
N VAL A 353 1.82 1.15 -24.25
CA VAL A 353 1.16 1.37 -22.97
C VAL A 353 0.78 2.85 -22.90
N HIS A 354 -0.35 3.15 -22.29
CA HIS A 354 -0.87 4.50 -22.20
C HIS A 354 -1.74 4.65 -20.95
N THR A 355 -2.03 5.89 -20.60
CA THR A 355 -2.96 6.26 -19.53
C THR A 355 -4.37 6.49 -20.09
N ALA A 356 -5.25 7.16 -19.34
CA ALA A 356 -6.60 7.45 -19.80
C ALA A 356 -6.68 8.60 -20.81
N THR A 357 -5.70 9.52 -20.83
CA THR A 357 -5.68 10.69 -21.71
C THR A 357 -4.27 10.99 -22.23
N GLU A 358 -4.19 11.69 -23.38
CA GLU A 358 -2.89 12.11 -23.94
C GLU A 358 -2.14 13.11 -23.02
N GLU A 359 -2.86 13.94 -22.29
CA GLU A 359 -2.26 14.86 -21.32
C GLU A 359 -1.56 14.08 -20.19
N GLN A 360 -2.22 13.06 -19.67
CA GLN A 360 -1.64 12.17 -18.68
C GLN A 360 -0.44 11.38 -19.22
N ASP A 361 -0.48 10.97 -20.49
CA ASP A 361 0.68 10.30 -21.13
C ASP A 361 1.89 11.23 -21.16
N LEU A 362 1.71 12.53 -21.47
CA LEU A 362 2.79 13.50 -21.48
C LEU A 362 3.39 13.72 -20.10
N GLU A 363 2.56 13.81 -19.06
CA GLU A 363 3.01 13.94 -17.67
C GLU A 363 3.83 12.73 -17.21
N GLU A 364 3.37 11.51 -17.56
CA GLU A 364 4.09 10.28 -17.23
C GLU A 364 5.42 10.17 -17.98
N ILE A 365 5.45 10.55 -19.25
CA ILE A 365 6.68 10.60 -20.08
C ILE A 365 7.69 11.58 -19.47
N GLU A 366 7.26 12.76 -19.03
CA GLU A 366 8.12 13.74 -18.36
C GLU A 366 8.67 13.18 -17.04
N SER A 367 7.81 12.58 -16.22
CA SER A 367 8.21 11.92 -14.98
C SER A 367 9.23 10.81 -15.21
N LEU A 368 9.02 9.95 -16.23
CA LEU A 368 9.94 8.88 -16.58
C LEU A 368 11.30 9.41 -17.08
N LYS A 369 11.32 10.47 -17.88
CA LYS A 369 12.58 11.12 -18.31
C LYS A 369 13.37 11.59 -17.10
N LYS A 370 12.71 12.22 -16.13
CA LYS A 370 13.34 12.66 -14.89
C LYS A 370 13.90 11.50 -14.07
N VAL A 371 13.12 10.43 -13.87
CA VAL A 371 13.56 9.21 -13.17
C VAL A 371 14.75 8.59 -13.88
N TYR A 372 14.69 8.48 -15.19
CA TYR A 372 15.78 7.95 -16.01
C TYR A 372 17.06 8.78 -15.85
N ASP A 373 16.97 10.10 -15.98
CA ASP A 373 18.12 11.00 -15.88
C ASP A 373 18.76 10.94 -14.48
N TYR A 374 17.96 10.85 -13.42
CA TYR A 374 18.45 10.70 -12.06
C TYR A 374 19.28 9.42 -11.87
N TYR A 375 18.78 8.28 -12.35
CA TYR A 375 19.48 7.02 -12.19
C TYR A 375 20.64 6.86 -13.20
N LYS A 376 20.50 7.40 -14.41
CA LYS A 376 21.52 7.34 -15.47
C LYS A 376 22.79 8.09 -15.11
N CYS A 377 22.70 9.24 -14.46
CA CYS A 377 23.87 10.06 -14.10
C CYS A 377 24.91 9.26 -13.31
N GLU A 378 24.47 8.39 -12.40
CA GLU A 378 25.40 7.58 -11.60
C GLU A 378 25.89 6.32 -12.31
N VAL A 379 25.09 5.72 -13.16
CA VAL A 379 25.55 4.61 -14.03
C VAL A 379 26.73 5.03 -14.88
N PHE A 380 26.71 6.26 -15.39
CA PHE A 380 27.80 6.80 -16.18
C PHE A 380 29.06 7.03 -15.34
N GLU A 381 28.92 7.52 -14.12
CA GLU A 381 30.03 7.70 -13.19
C GLU A 381 30.64 6.37 -12.73
N GLU A 382 29.84 5.35 -12.43
CA GLU A 382 30.34 4.00 -12.12
C GLU A 382 31.09 3.36 -13.27
N ILE A 383 30.59 3.52 -14.49
CA ILE A 383 31.26 3.01 -15.69
C ILE A 383 32.59 3.77 -15.94
N LEU A 384 32.60 5.09 -15.73
CA LEU A 384 33.81 5.90 -15.84
C LEU A 384 34.82 5.53 -14.74
N GLN A 385 34.38 5.35 -13.50
CA GLN A 385 35.28 4.92 -12.42
C GLN A 385 35.85 3.52 -12.63
N LYS A 386 35.09 2.59 -13.20
CA LYS A 386 35.59 1.25 -13.57
C LYS A 386 36.59 1.30 -14.71
N ARG A 387 36.42 2.21 -15.69
CA ARG A 387 37.36 2.39 -16.82
C ARG A 387 38.65 3.11 -16.41
N VAL A 388 38.59 3.97 -15.42
CA VAL A 388 39.80 4.67 -14.91
C VAL A 388 40.63 3.77 -14.00
N LYS A 389 40.05 2.70 -13.44
CA LYS A 389 40.74 1.71 -12.61
C LYS A 389 41.31 0.50 -13.40
N GLN A 390 41.06 0.43 -14.69
CA GLN A 390 41.69 -0.49 -15.65
C GLN A 390 42.77 0.22 -16.47
#